data_394670c30480190e5e173b4b82c1ff13
#
_entry.id   394670c30480190e5e173b4b82c1ff13
#
_cell.length_a   1.000
_cell.length_b   1.000
_cell.length_c   1.000
_cell.angle_alpha   90.00
_cell.angle_beta   90.00
_cell.angle_gamma   90.00
#
_symmetry.space_group_name_H-M   'P 1'
#
loop_
_entity.id
_entity.type
_entity.pdbx_description
1 polymer ?
#
loop_
_entity_poly.entity_id
_entity_poly.type
_entity_poly.pdbx_seq_one_letter_code
_entity_poly.pdbx_strand_id
1 'polypeptide(L)'
;MRVLVTGGAGFIGSHLADALIARGDHVVALDNFSTGSTANIKHITKNFEIIDGDIRNADLITDTIKDVDLIFHMAAALGVNTILESPLESISTNIAGSEVVLTAAANHKKRILIASTSEIYGKNPKQPLNETDDRVVGSPQKIRWSYSDAKAIEEAMAFSLNQEKGLKVTTARLFNTVGPRQSAHYGMVVPRFVRSALKNEPIGIYGDGTQSRVFCHVDDAIEALLALVGTDKTINEVYNVGGTGEITIKELAETVIKETKSQSSIEYIPYEKAYAPGFEDMQRRVPDISKIKQNLNWAPKKNLSQIIADVAAHISNS
;
A
#
# COMPACT_ATOMS: atom_id res chain seq x y z
N MET A 1 16.99 11.97 -12.08
CA MET A 1 15.88 11.72 -13.02
C MET A 1 14.69 12.59 -12.63
N ARG A 2 13.75 12.81 -13.55
CA ARG A 2 12.44 13.40 -13.23
C ARG A 2 11.45 12.26 -13.03
N VAL A 3 10.87 12.12 -11.84
CA VAL A 3 10.09 10.95 -11.45
C VAL A 3 8.67 11.36 -11.07
N LEU A 4 7.66 10.75 -11.71
CA LEU A 4 6.26 10.92 -11.34
C LEU A 4 5.89 9.93 -10.21
N VAL A 5 5.29 10.45 -9.15
CA VAL A 5 4.67 9.66 -8.09
C VAL A 5 3.19 10.03 -8.01
N THR A 6 2.30 9.19 -8.55
CA THR A 6 0.86 9.36 -8.32
C THR A 6 0.49 8.92 -6.90
N GLY A 7 -0.41 9.62 -6.23
CA GLY A 7 -0.64 9.42 -4.80
C GLY A 7 0.52 9.93 -3.94
N GLY A 8 1.25 10.96 -4.43
CA GLY A 8 2.49 11.44 -3.83
C GLY A 8 2.33 12.16 -2.49
N ALA A 9 1.13 12.64 -2.15
CA ALA A 9 0.81 13.19 -0.82
C ALA A 9 0.25 12.13 0.15
N GLY A 10 0.09 10.89 -0.31
CA GLY A 10 -0.35 9.76 0.51
C GLY A 10 0.74 9.24 1.44
N PHE A 11 0.39 8.21 2.22
CA PHE A 11 1.31 7.57 3.18
C PHE A 11 2.60 7.06 2.50
N ILE A 12 2.50 6.10 1.58
CA ILE A 12 3.69 5.50 0.94
C ILE A 12 4.30 6.49 -0.06
N GLY A 13 3.47 7.22 -0.84
CA GLY A 13 3.95 8.16 -1.85
C GLY A 13 4.82 9.28 -1.29
N SER A 14 4.50 9.81 -0.11
CA SER A 14 5.29 10.86 0.53
C SER A 14 6.65 10.38 1.05
N HIS A 15 6.74 9.15 1.59
CA HIS A 15 8.01 8.53 1.94
C HIS A 15 8.86 8.22 0.70
N LEU A 16 8.21 7.78 -0.38
CA LEU A 16 8.89 7.56 -1.65
C LEU A 16 9.45 8.85 -2.23
N ALA A 17 8.68 9.96 -2.15
CA ALA A 17 9.16 11.27 -2.57
C ALA A 17 10.40 11.70 -1.80
N ASP A 18 10.41 11.55 -0.46
CA ASP A 18 11.60 11.84 0.36
C ASP A 18 12.82 11.03 -0.08
N ALA A 19 12.66 9.73 -0.30
CA ALA A 19 13.75 8.84 -0.68
C ALA A 19 14.28 9.14 -2.10
N LEU A 20 13.41 9.47 -3.04
CA LEU A 20 13.79 9.88 -4.40
C LEU A 20 14.57 11.20 -4.39
N ILE A 21 14.12 12.18 -3.61
CA ILE A 21 14.82 13.47 -3.47
C ILE A 21 16.19 13.28 -2.80
N ALA A 22 16.25 12.44 -1.77
CA ALA A 22 17.52 12.10 -1.11
C ALA A 22 18.50 11.39 -2.07
N ARG A 23 17.98 10.65 -3.06
CA ARG A 23 18.76 10.06 -4.16
C ARG A 23 19.23 11.08 -5.20
N GLY A 24 18.71 12.32 -5.17
CA GLY A 24 19.05 13.38 -6.11
C GLY A 24 18.09 13.50 -7.30
N ASP A 25 16.92 12.89 -7.24
CA ASP A 25 15.89 13.00 -8.25
C ASP A 25 15.04 14.27 -8.08
N HIS A 26 14.36 14.67 -9.17
CA HIS A 26 13.29 15.65 -9.14
C HIS A 26 11.94 14.91 -9.14
N VAL A 27 11.13 15.11 -8.12
CA VAL A 27 9.85 14.44 -7.95
C VAL A 27 8.69 15.32 -8.42
N VAL A 28 7.86 14.79 -9.29
CA VAL A 28 6.54 15.32 -9.61
C VAL A 28 5.51 14.44 -8.89
N ALA A 29 4.92 14.96 -7.83
CA ALA A 29 3.84 14.30 -7.11
C ALA A 29 2.50 14.73 -7.71
N LEU A 30 1.62 13.76 -8.03
CA LEU A 30 0.25 14.02 -8.44
C LEU A 30 -0.69 13.39 -7.43
N ASP A 31 -1.59 14.17 -6.84
CA ASP A 31 -2.53 13.73 -5.81
C ASP A 31 -3.80 14.57 -5.85
N ASN A 32 -4.98 13.99 -5.66
CA ASN A 32 -6.24 14.71 -5.55
C ASN A 32 -6.64 14.96 -4.08
N PHE A 33 -5.76 14.64 -3.15
CA PHE A 33 -5.92 14.79 -1.70
C PHE A 33 -7.16 14.10 -1.10
N SER A 34 -7.75 13.12 -1.80
CA SER A 34 -8.88 12.34 -1.26
C SER A 34 -8.50 11.53 -0.02
N THR A 35 -7.26 11.04 0.04
CA THR A 35 -6.68 10.35 1.20
C THR A 35 -5.30 10.90 1.57
N GLY A 36 -4.64 11.57 0.65
CA GLY A 36 -3.39 12.29 0.83
C GLY A 36 -3.54 13.53 1.70
N SER A 37 -2.42 14.04 2.23
CA SER A 37 -2.40 15.22 3.08
C SER A 37 -1.20 16.11 2.75
N THR A 38 -1.43 17.41 2.67
CA THR A 38 -0.36 18.40 2.54
C THR A 38 0.63 18.34 3.71
N ALA A 39 0.19 17.89 4.89
CA ALA A 39 1.06 17.68 6.05
C ALA A 39 2.18 16.68 5.78
N ASN A 40 1.93 15.68 4.90
CA ASN A 40 2.92 14.65 4.57
C ASN A 40 4.06 15.17 3.68
N ILE A 41 3.87 16.28 2.98
CA ILE A 41 4.79 16.81 1.97
C ILE A 41 5.28 18.24 2.26
N LYS A 42 4.70 18.95 3.24
CA LYS A 42 5.01 20.36 3.56
C LYS A 42 6.49 20.63 3.91
N HIS A 43 7.22 19.60 4.36
CA HIS A 43 8.63 19.70 4.70
C HIS A 43 9.54 19.66 3.47
N ILE A 44 9.03 19.24 2.31
CA ILE A 44 9.80 19.13 1.08
C ILE A 44 9.82 20.50 0.38
N THR A 45 10.98 21.10 0.27
CA THR A 45 11.14 22.47 -0.25
C THR A 45 11.94 22.57 -1.54
N LYS A 46 12.58 21.49 -1.99
CA LYS A 46 13.45 21.48 -3.18
C LYS A 46 13.26 20.20 -3.97
N ASN A 47 13.50 20.28 -5.28
CA ASN A 47 13.40 19.15 -6.21
C ASN A 47 12.04 18.44 -6.17
N PHE A 48 10.97 19.20 -5.88
CA PHE A 48 9.63 18.70 -5.69
C PHE A 48 8.60 19.62 -6.31
N GLU A 49 7.67 19.03 -7.04
CA GLU A 49 6.51 19.70 -7.63
C GLU A 49 5.26 18.90 -7.23
N ILE A 50 4.20 19.60 -6.81
CA ILE A 50 2.91 18.96 -6.51
C ILE A 50 1.88 19.42 -7.52
N ILE A 51 1.19 18.47 -8.12
CA ILE A 51 0.06 18.69 -9.03
C ILE A 51 -1.20 18.21 -8.31
N ASP A 52 -2.12 19.13 -8.02
CA ASP A 52 -3.46 18.79 -7.56
C ASP A 52 -4.28 18.30 -8.74
N GLY A 53 -4.58 17.01 -8.77
CA GLY A 53 -5.25 16.38 -9.91
C GLY A 53 -5.64 14.93 -9.70
N ASP A 54 -6.61 14.51 -10.50
CA ASP A 54 -7.14 13.15 -10.49
C ASP A 54 -6.49 12.31 -11.59
N ILE A 55 -6.09 11.08 -11.26
CA ILE A 55 -5.49 10.14 -12.22
C ILE A 55 -6.43 9.75 -13.37
N ARG A 56 -7.73 9.98 -13.22
CA ARG A 56 -8.73 9.78 -14.30
C ARG A 56 -8.74 10.89 -15.35
N ASN A 57 -8.05 12.01 -15.11
CA ASN A 57 -7.92 13.08 -16.09
C ASN A 57 -6.83 12.72 -17.12
N ALA A 58 -7.26 12.22 -18.29
CA ALA A 58 -6.37 11.69 -19.32
C ALA A 58 -5.44 12.76 -19.91
N ASP A 59 -5.90 14.00 -20.07
CA ASP A 59 -5.08 15.09 -20.61
C ASP A 59 -3.97 15.47 -19.61
N LEU A 60 -4.34 15.67 -18.34
CA LEU A 60 -3.39 15.97 -17.27
C LEU A 60 -2.32 14.89 -17.13
N ILE A 61 -2.73 13.61 -17.10
CA ILE A 61 -1.81 12.47 -16.98
C ILE A 61 -0.90 12.40 -18.21
N THR A 62 -1.45 12.51 -19.42
CA THR A 62 -0.65 12.47 -20.64
C THR A 62 0.38 13.59 -20.65
N ASP A 63 0.00 14.80 -20.32
CA ASP A 63 0.93 15.95 -20.29
C ASP A 63 2.00 15.79 -19.21
N THR A 64 1.63 15.31 -18.02
CA THR A 64 2.60 15.05 -16.93
C THR A 64 3.60 13.95 -17.30
N ILE A 65 3.14 12.86 -17.94
CA ILE A 65 3.99 11.69 -18.25
C ILE A 65 5.00 11.98 -19.37
N LYS A 66 4.74 12.92 -20.28
CA LYS A 66 5.67 13.25 -21.38
C LYS A 66 7.07 13.59 -20.86
N ASP A 67 7.16 14.34 -19.77
CA ASP A 67 8.38 14.97 -19.27
C ASP A 67 9.05 14.22 -18.11
N VAL A 68 8.61 12.99 -17.79
CA VAL A 68 9.22 12.19 -16.72
C VAL A 68 10.00 10.99 -17.28
N ASP A 69 10.96 10.49 -16.51
CA ASP A 69 11.80 9.34 -16.87
C ASP A 69 11.23 8.03 -16.32
N LEU A 70 10.57 8.10 -15.15
CA LEU A 70 10.09 6.96 -14.38
C LEU A 70 8.77 7.31 -13.68
N ILE A 71 7.89 6.33 -13.56
CA ILE A 71 6.60 6.47 -12.91
C ILE A 71 6.49 5.47 -11.75
N PHE A 72 6.09 5.96 -10.57
CA PHE A 72 5.55 5.14 -9.49
C PHE A 72 4.05 5.39 -9.38
N HIS A 73 3.25 4.39 -9.76
CA HIS A 73 1.79 4.48 -9.65
C HIS A 73 1.36 3.96 -8.28
N MET A 74 1.28 4.91 -7.31
CA MET A 74 0.90 4.64 -5.92
C MET A 74 -0.52 5.08 -5.61
N ALA A 75 -1.16 5.88 -6.47
CA ALA A 75 -2.53 6.34 -6.29
C ALA A 75 -3.52 5.17 -6.34
N ALA A 76 -4.34 5.07 -5.32
CA ALA A 76 -5.44 4.11 -5.23
C ALA A 76 -6.48 4.61 -4.22
N ALA A 77 -7.75 4.36 -4.49
CA ALA A 77 -8.80 4.47 -3.49
C ALA A 77 -8.78 3.19 -2.63
N LEU A 78 -8.21 3.29 -1.44
CA LEU A 78 -7.99 2.16 -0.55
C LEU A 78 -8.50 2.44 0.88
N GLY A 79 -8.62 1.38 1.66
CA GLY A 79 -9.12 1.41 3.04
C GLY A 79 -10.50 0.75 3.13
N VAL A 80 -10.65 -0.13 4.13
CA VAL A 80 -11.90 -0.91 4.29
C VAL A 80 -13.11 0.02 4.38
N ASN A 81 -13.01 1.11 5.14
CA ASN A 81 -14.11 2.07 5.29
C ASN A 81 -14.45 2.74 3.95
N THR A 82 -13.45 3.24 3.21
CA THR A 82 -13.65 3.89 1.90
C THR A 82 -14.32 2.95 0.90
N ILE A 83 -13.88 1.68 0.85
CA ILE A 83 -14.43 0.67 -0.04
C ILE A 83 -15.90 0.37 0.29
N LEU A 84 -16.26 0.35 1.57
CA LEU A 84 -17.62 0.06 2.02
C LEU A 84 -18.56 1.26 1.89
N GLU A 85 -18.07 2.49 2.11
CA GLU A 85 -18.85 3.72 2.08
C GLU A 85 -19.07 4.25 0.65
N SER A 86 -18.08 4.09 -0.23
CA SER A 86 -18.11 4.60 -1.61
C SER A 86 -17.56 3.59 -2.62
N PRO A 87 -18.19 2.41 -2.76
CA PRO A 87 -17.64 1.31 -3.56
C PRO A 87 -17.48 1.65 -5.05
N LEU A 88 -18.43 2.36 -5.65
CA LEU A 88 -18.36 2.74 -7.07
C LEU A 88 -17.22 3.71 -7.34
N GLU A 89 -17.02 4.69 -6.48
CA GLU A 89 -15.91 5.64 -6.59
C GLU A 89 -14.57 4.93 -6.43
N SER A 90 -14.46 4.01 -5.47
CA SER A 90 -13.27 3.17 -5.28
C SER A 90 -12.96 2.32 -6.52
N ILE A 91 -13.95 1.64 -7.09
CA ILE A 91 -13.79 0.85 -8.31
C ILE A 91 -13.36 1.73 -9.48
N SER A 92 -14.07 2.86 -9.70
CA SER A 92 -13.80 3.78 -10.80
C SER A 92 -12.37 4.34 -10.71
N THR A 93 -11.96 4.83 -9.55
CA THR A 93 -10.62 5.38 -9.36
C THR A 93 -9.54 4.33 -9.62
N ASN A 94 -9.72 3.11 -9.09
CA ASN A 94 -8.70 2.08 -9.23
C ASN A 94 -8.64 1.49 -10.65
N ILE A 95 -9.76 1.35 -11.37
CA ILE A 95 -9.75 0.77 -12.71
C ILE A 95 -9.50 1.85 -13.76
N ALA A 96 -10.39 2.85 -13.87
CA ALA A 96 -10.28 3.86 -14.91
C ALA A 96 -9.03 4.74 -14.74
N GLY A 97 -8.67 5.09 -13.48
CA GLY A 97 -7.44 5.84 -13.21
C GLY A 97 -6.19 5.07 -13.60
N SER A 98 -6.11 3.77 -13.27
CA SER A 98 -4.96 2.94 -13.66
C SER A 98 -4.90 2.72 -15.17
N GLU A 99 -6.04 2.56 -15.85
CA GLU A 99 -6.11 2.47 -17.33
C GLU A 99 -5.49 3.71 -17.98
N VAL A 100 -5.86 4.90 -17.52
CA VAL A 100 -5.32 6.17 -18.03
C VAL A 100 -3.81 6.25 -17.83
N VAL A 101 -3.33 5.97 -16.63
CA VAL A 101 -1.88 6.05 -16.31
C VAL A 101 -1.08 5.02 -17.09
N LEU A 102 -1.51 3.76 -17.12
CA LEU A 102 -0.83 2.67 -17.83
C LEU A 102 -0.80 2.90 -19.34
N THR A 103 -1.92 3.35 -19.92
CA THR A 103 -2.01 3.65 -21.36
C THR A 103 -1.11 4.81 -21.74
N ALA A 104 -1.07 5.88 -20.95
CA ALA A 104 -0.17 7.00 -21.18
C ALA A 104 1.30 6.59 -21.04
N ALA A 105 1.64 5.78 -20.02
CA ALA A 105 2.99 5.25 -19.83
C ALA A 105 3.44 4.41 -21.04
N ALA A 106 2.56 3.55 -21.57
CA ALA A 106 2.85 2.72 -22.75
C ALA A 106 3.05 3.58 -24.01
N ASN A 107 2.16 4.53 -24.27
CA ASN A 107 2.22 5.41 -25.43
C ASN A 107 3.49 6.28 -25.45
N HIS A 108 3.96 6.71 -24.27
CA HIS A 108 5.19 7.50 -24.10
C HIS A 108 6.43 6.65 -23.80
N LYS A 109 6.32 5.30 -23.84
CA LYS A 109 7.41 4.35 -23.60
C LYS A 109 8.13 4.57 -22.27
N LYS A 110 7.39 4.97 -21.23
CA LYS A 110 7.95 5.22 -19.90
C LYS A 110 8.01 3.93 -19.09
N ARG A 111 9.03 3.81 -18.25
CA ARG A 111 9.07 2.74 -17.23
C ARG A 111 8.11 3.08 -16.10
N ILE A 112 7.37 2.09 -15.63
CA ILE A 112 6.41 2.24 -14.55
C ILE A 112 6.53 1.11 -13.53
N LEU A 113 6.44 1.45 -12.24
CA LEU A 113 6.16 0.52 -11.16
C LEU A 113 4.73 0.77 -10.66
N ILE A 114 3.93 -0.29 -10.59
CA ILE A 114 2.58 -0.23 -10.02
C ILE A 114 2.54 -0.84 -8.62
N ALA A 115 1.88 -0.15 -7.70
CA ALA A 115 1.60 -0.67 -6.37
C ALA A 115 0.34 -1.53 -6.39
N SER A 116 0.53 -2.85 -6.41
CA SER A 116 -0.51 -3.83 -6.18
C SER A 116 -0.59 -4.20 -4.69
N THR A 117 -1.33 -5.21 -4.35
CA THR A 117 -1.68 -5.54 -2.96
C THR A 117 -1.67 -7.04 -2.70
N SER A 118 -1.37 -7.42 -1.46
CA SER A 118 -1.57 -8.79 -0.98
C SER A 118 -3.04 -9.22 -0.94
N GLU A 119 -3.98 -8.29 -1.02
CA GLU A 119 -5.41 -8.62 -1.08
C GLU A 119 -5.80 -9.38 -2.35
N ILE A 120 -4.97 -9.32 -3.39
CA ILE A 120 -5.18 -10.02 -4.65
C ILE A 120 -5.30 -11.54 -4.44
N TYR A 121 -4.62 -12.11 -3.45
CA TYR A 121 -4.68 -13.54 -3.14
C TYR A 121 -6.02 -13.97 -2.52
N GLY A 122 -6.78 -13.01 -1.95
CA GLY A 122 -8.07 -13.28 -1.33
C GLY A 122 -7.95 -14.25 -0.15
N LYS A 123 -8.82 -15.26 -0.12
CA LYS A 123 -8.90 -16.31 0.92
C LYS A 123 -8.05 -17.54 0.58
N ASN A 124 -6.96 -17.39 -0.19
CA ASN A 124 -6.10 -18.53 -0.52
C ASN A 124 -5.58 -19.19 0.77
N PRO A 125 -5.83 -20.48 0.98
CA PRO A 125 -5.43 -21.18 2.20
C PRO A 125 -3.93 -21.50 2.26
N LYS A 126 -3.25 -21.46 1.11
CA LYS A 126 -1.80 -21.70 1.04
C LYS A 126 -1.04 -20.57 1.70
N GLN A 127 -0.06 -20.91 2.53
CA GLN A 127 0.81 -19.95 3.20
C GLN A 127 2.25 -20.53 3.29
N PRO A 128 3.28 -19.72 3.10
CA PRO A 128 3.25 -18.32 2.68
C PRO A 128 2.75 -18.15 1.25
N LEU A 129 2.19 -16.96 0.92
CA LEU A 129 1.66 -16.62 -0.40
C LEU A 129 2.78 -16.29 -1.37
N ASN A 130 2.83 -17.01 -2.49
CA ASN A 130 3.81 -16.82 -3.56
C ASN A 130 3.19 -16.06 -4.74
N GLU A 131 4.01 -15.36 -5.54
CA GLU A 131 3.53 -14.53 -6.65
C GLU A 131 2.77 -15.32 -7.74
N THR A 132 3.00 -16.62 -7.83
CA THR A 132 2.34 -17.52 -8.80
C THR A 132 1.09 -18.22 -8.24
N ASP A 133 0.73 -17.97 -6.98
CA ASP A 133 -0.43 -18.60 -6.36
C ASP A 133 -1.74 -18.03 -6.91
N ASP A 134 -2.74 -18.92 -7.02
CA ASP A 134 -4.08 -18.57 -7.48
C ASP A 134 -4.78 -17.56 -6.56
N ARG A 135 -5.69 -16.81 -7.14
CA ARG A 135 -6.60 -15.93 -6.42
C ARG A 135 -7.83 -16.73 -5.97
N VAL A 136 -8.19 -16.62 -4.68
CA VAL A 136 -9.40 -17.23 -4.11
C VAL A 136 -10.24 -16.13 -3.48
N VAL A 137 -11.09 -15.48 -4.26
CA VAL A 137 -11.96 -14.38 -3.80
C VAL A 137 -13.39 -14.85 -3.58
N GLY A 138 -14.16 -14.06 -2.85
CA GLY A 138 -15.58 -14.33 -2.62
C GLY A 138 -16.47 -13.91 -3.78
N SER A 139 -17.80 -14.06 -3.59
CA SER A 139 -18.81 -13.59 -4.57
C SER A 139 -18.67 -12.08 -4.84
N PRO A 140 -18.86 -11.61 -6.09
CA PRO A 140 -18.87 -10.19 -6.43
C PRO A 140 -19.91 -9.36 -5.67
N GLN A 141 -20.96 -9.99 -5.12
CA GLN A 141 -21.93 -9.32 -4.25
C GLN A 141 -21.31 -8.87 -2.90
N LYS A 142 -20.15 -9.41 -2.54
CA LYS A 142 -19.40 -9.01 -1.35
C LYS A 142 -18.42 -7.91 -1.71
N ILE A 143 -18.84 -6.66 -1.50
CA ILE A 143 -18.09 -5.44 -1.85
C ILE A 143 -16.66 -5.45 -1.33
N ARG A 144 -16.39 -6.16 -0.23
CA ARG A 144 -15.05 -6.34 0.33
C ARG A 144 -13.98 -6.73 -0.70
N TRP A 145 -14.37 -7.50 -1.73
CA TRP A 145 -13.43 -8.01 -2.73
C TRP A 145 -13.21 -7.08 -3.91
N SER A 146 -14.02 -6.01 -4.05
CA SER A 146 -13.94 -5.08 -5.19
C SER A 146 -12.56 -4.45 -5.36
N TYR A 147 -11.87 -4.14 -4.26
CA TYR A 147 -10.50 -3.61 -4.31
C TYR A 147 -9.50 -4.66 -4.83
N SER A 148 -9.60 -5.90 -4.35
CA SER A 148 -8.80 -7.03 -4.85
C SER A 148 -9.01 -7.26 -6.34
N ASP A 149 -10.26 -7.17 -6.80
CA ASP A 149 -10.61 -7.37 -8.21
C ASP A 149 -10.12 -6.20 -9.07
N ALA A 150 -10.25 -4.96 -8.61
CA ALA A 150 -9.73 -3.80 -9.31
C ALA A 150 -8.20 -3.87 -9.48
N LYS A 151 -7.47 -4.24 -8.43
CA LYS A 151 -6.01 -4.40 -8.50
C LYS A 151 -5.58 -5.59 -9.38
N ALA A 152 -6.39 -6.66 -9.44
CA ALA A 152 -6.13 -7.76 -10.37
C ALA A 152 -6.33 -7.34 -11.84
N ILE A 153 -7.34 -6.52 -12.13
CA ILE A 153 -7.55 -5.94 -13.45
C ILE A 153 -6.39 -5.03 -13.82
N GLU A 154 -5.91 -4.19 -12.89
CA GLU A 154 -4.73 -3.34 -13.11
C GLU A 154 -3.48 -4.16 -13.46
N GLU A 155 -3.18 -5.25 -12.73
CA GLU A 155 -2.09 -6.16 -13.09
C GLU A 155 -2.27 -6.77 -14.48
N ALA A 156 -3.48 -7.24 -14.80
CA ALA A 156 -3.79 -7.82 -16.11
C ALA A 156 -3.62 -6.80 -17.25
N MET A 157 -4.08 -5.56 -17.07
CA MET A 157 -3.86 -4.47 -18.03
C MET A 157 -2.36 -4.18 -18.22
N ALA A 158 -1.59 -4.14 -17.13
CA ALA A 158 -0.16 -3.88 -17.18
C ALA A 158 0.59 -4.96 -17.98
N PHE A 159 0.28 -6.24 -17.76
CA PHE A 159 0.84 -7.35 -18.53
C PHE A 159 0.43 -7.33 -20.01
N SER A 160 -0.84 -7.04 -20.30
CA SER A 160 -1.34 -6.92 -21.67
C SER A 160 -0.63 -5.78 -22.41
N LEU A 161 -0.47 -4.61 -21.79
CA LEU A 161 0.26 -3.49 -22.37
C LEU A 161 1.76 -3.77 -22.55
N ASN A 162 2.37 -4.56 -21.67
CA ASN A 162 3.73 -5.05 -21.92
C ASN A 162 3.78 -5.93 -23.18
N GLN A 163 2.87 -6.88 -23.31
CA GLN A 163 2.83 -7.82 -24.43
C GLN A 163 2.51 -7.11 -25.76
N GLU A 164 1.55 -6.19 -25.78
CA GLU A 164 1.07 -5.55 -26.99
C GLU A 164 1.90 -4.33 -27.42
N LYS A 165 2.39 -3.55 -26.44
CA LYS A 165 3.05 -2.26 -26.68
C LYS A 165 4.45 -2.15 -26.11
N GLY A 166 4.96 -3.21 -25.45
CA GLY A 166 6.28 -3.21 -24.84
C GLY A 166 6.41 -2.31 -23.60
N LEU A 167 5.31 -2.08 -22.86
CA LEU A 167 5.34 -1.30 -21.62
C LEU A 167 6.33 -1.91 -20.63
N LYS A 168 7.31 -1.14 -20.17
CA LYS A 168 8.27 -1.58 -19.14
C LYS A 168 7.64 -1.43 -17.76
N VAL A 169 6.88 -2.44 -17.32
CA VAL A 169 6.16 -2.43 -16.03
C VAL A 169 6.79 -3.38 -15.03
N THR A 170 6.80 -2.99 -13.76
CA THR A 170 7.13 -3.85 -12.61
C THR A 170 5.97 -3.75 -11.62
N THR A 171 5.51 -4.89 -11.08
CA THR A 171 4.41 -4.94 -10.13
C THR A 171 4.91 -5.28 -8.73
N ALA A 172 4.57 -4.45 -7.74
CA ALA A 172 4.87 -4.69 -6.33
C ALA A 172 3.58 -4.98 -5.55
N ARG A 173 3.38 -6.23 -5.10
CA ARG A 173 2.28 -6.60 -4.19
C ARG A 173 2.68 -6.30 -2.75
N LEU A 174 2.18 -5.20 -2.21
CA LEU A 174 2.50 -4.74 -0.86
C LEU A 174 1.71 -5.51 0.19
N PHE A 175 2.41 -5.98 1.24
CA PHE A 175 1.84 -6.65 2.41
C PHE A 175 1.90 -5.73 3.62
N ASN A 176 0.73 -5.36 4.17
CA ASN A 176 0.55 -4.58 5.42
C ASN A 176 1.70 -3.63 5.74
N THR A 177 1.97 -2.71 4.83
CA THR A 177 2.96 -1.65 5.05
C THR A 177 2.47 -0.71 6.15
N VAL A 178 3.34 -0.40 7.11
CA VAL A 178 3.03 0.39 8.32
C VAL A 178 4.17 1.36 8.61
N GLY A 179 3.86 2.54 9.14
CA GLY A 179 4.86 3.51 9.56
C GLY A 179 4.29 4.89 9.85
N PRO A 180 5.16 5.87 10.09
CA PRO A 180 4.80 7.29 10.22
C PRO A 180 3.94 7.77 9.03
N ARG A 181 3.09 8.78 9.24
CA ARG A 181 2.16 9.35 8.25
C ARG A 181 1.02 8.41 7.80
N GLN A 182 0.93 7.18 8.33
CA GLN A 182 -0.20 6.31 8.05
C GLN A 182 -1.42 6.75 8.84
N SER A 183 -2.53 7.03 8.15
CA SER A 183 -3.78 7.41 8.82
C SER A 183 -4.43 6.21 9.52
N ALA A 184 -4.84 6.41 10.76
CA ALA A 184 -5.67 5.43 11.48
C ALA A 184 -7.15 5.45 11.05
N HIS A 185 -7.56 6.46 10.27
CA HIS A 185 -8.97 6.66 9.88
C HIS A 185 -9.51 5.57 8.97
N TYR A 186 -8.65 5.00 8.12
CA TYR A 186 -9.05 4.02 7.09
C TYR A 186 -9.04 2.56 7.57
N GLY A 187 -9.11 2.30 8.88
CA GLY A 187 -9.20 0.95 9.44
C GLY A 187 -7.84 0.24 9.63
N MET A 188 -6.73 0.96 9.54
CA MET A 188 -5.39 0.39 9.71
C MET A 188 -5.13 0.02 11.17
N VAL A 189 -4.87 -1.27 11.42
CA VAL A 189 -4.85 -1.84 12.77
C VAL A 189 -3.75 -1.27 13.67
N VAL A 190 -2.50 -1.18 13.18
CA VAL A 190 -1.36 -0.73 14.01
C VAL A 190 -1.50 0.73 14.42
N PRO A 191 -1.74 1.72 13.53
CA PRO A 191 -1.93 3.10 13.96
C PRO A 191 -3.14 3.28 14.91
N ARG A 192 -4.21 2.49 14.72
CA ARG A 192 -5.38 2.51 15.60
C ARG A 192 -5.05 2.03 17.01
N PHE A 193 -4.36 0.88 17.11
CA PHE A 193 -3.95 0.32 18.40
C PHE A 193 -2.97 1.23 19.13
N VAL A 194 -1.97 1.75 18.44
CA VAL A 194 -0.97 2.68 19.02
C VAL A 194 -1.65 3.96 19.51
N ARG A 195 -2.60 4.53 18.74
CA ARG A 195 -3.35 5.72 19.16
C ARG A 195 -4.14 5.47 20.43
N SER A 196 -4.88 4.36 20.52
CA SER A 196 -5.63 4.00 21.74
C SER A 196 -4.68 3.79 22.92
N ALA A 197 -3.57 3.08 22.71
CA ALA A 197 -2.59 2.81 23.74
C ALA A 197 -1.95 4.09 24.32
N LEU A 198 -1.56 5.04 23.44
CA LEU A 198 -0.99 6.32 23.89
C LEU A 198 -1.95 7.16 24.73
N LYS A 199 -3.27 6.95 24.57
CA LYS A 199 -4.32 7.62 25.35
C LYS A 199 -4.79 6.82 26.56
N ASN A 200 -4.27 5.61 26.77
CA ASN A 200 -4.77 4.62 27.71
C ASN A 200 -6.28 4.29 27.52
N GLU A 201 -6.76 4.40 26.29
CA GLU A 201 -8.11 3.98 25.88
C GLU A 201 -8.13 2.48 25.57
N PRO A 202 -9.28 1.78 25.70
CA PRO A 202 -9.37 0.36 25.34
C PRO A 202 -8.95 0.11 23.89
N ILE A 203 -8.21 -0.99 23.66
CA ILE A 203 -7.84 -1.46 22.33
C ILE A 203 -8.90 -2.44 21.83
N GLY A 204 -9.70 -1.99 20.85
CA GLY A 204 -10.75 -2.83 20.26
C GLY A 204 -10.19 -3.80 19.23
N ILE A 205 -10.31 -5.10 19.47
CA ILE A 205 -10.00 -6.18 18.52
C ILE A 205 -11.29 -6.63 17.85
N TYR A 206 -11.32 -6.62 16.51
CA TYR A 206 -12.45 -7.13 15.76
C TYR A 206 -12.38 -8.65 15.63
N GLY A 207 -13.46 -9.36 15.99
CA GLY A 207 -13.50 -10.81 16.09
C GLY A 207 -12.80 -11.32 17.35
N ASP A 208 -12.21 -12.52 17.27
CA ASP A 208 -11.53 -13.20 18.38
C ASP A 208 -10.02 -12.90 18.49
N GLY A 209 -9.46 -12.17 17.51
CA GLY A 209 -8.05 -11.79 17.48
C GLY A 209 -7.09 -12.91 17.05
N THR A 210 -7.59 -14.06 16.60
CA THR A 210 -6.76 -15.21 16.15
C THR A 210 -6.23 -15.03 14.74
N GLN A 211 -6.83 -14.13 13.94
CA GLN A 211 -6.34 -13.83 12.60
C GLN A 211 -4.92 -13.25 12.66
N SER A 212 -4.04 -13.73 11.76
CA SER A 212 -2.63 -13.36 11.78
C SER A 212 -2.21 -12.53 10.58
N ARG A 213 -1.21 -11.70 10.79
CA ARG A 213 -0.63 -10.78 9.79
C ARG A 213 0.88 -10.74 9.92
N VAL A 214 1.50 -10.26 8.86
CA VAL A 214 2.91 -9.83 8.86
C VAL A 214 2.92 -8.33 8.53
N PHE A 215 3.74 -7.57 9.21
CA PHE A 215 3.87 -6.12 9.01
C PHE A 215 5.23 -5.76 8.43
N CYS A 216 5.25 -4.84 7.48
CA CYS A 216 6.45 -4.30 6.85
C CYS A 216 6.57 -2.83 7.18
N HIS A 217 7.73 -2.37 7.63
CA HIS A 217 7.95 -0.95 7.82
C HIS A 217 7.95 -0.21 6.49
N VAL A 218 7.44 1.01 6.45
CA VAL A 218 7.38 1.82 5.24
C VAL A 218 8.77 2.05 4.63
N ASP A 219 9.81 2.28 5.44
CA ASP A 219 11.17 2.48 4.93
C ASP A 219 11.70 1.23 4.21
N ASP A 220 11.43 0.03 4.74
CA ASP A 220 11.78 -1.23 4.09
C ASP A 220 11.02 -1.41 2.76
N ALA A 221 9.72 -1.05 2.76
CA ALA A 221 8.93 -1.08 1.53
C ALA A 221 9.47 -0.10 0.48
N ILE A 222 9.85 1.13 0.87
CA ILE A 222 10.46 2.12 -0.04
C ILE A 222 11.79 1.60 -0.59
N GLU A 223 12.64 1.00 0.23
CA GLU A 223 13.90 0.39 -0.23
C GLU A 223 13.62 -0.70 -1.29
N ALA A 224 12.60 -1.55 -1.07
CA ALA A 224 12.18 -2.54 -2.06
C ALA A 224 11.72 -1.89 -3.38
N LEU A 225 10.84 -0.87 -3.32
CA LEU A 225 10.33 -0.19 -4.51
C LEU A 225 11.47 0.44 -5.33
N LEU A 226 12.44 1.06 -4.67
CA LEU A 226 13.62 1.64 -5.33
C LEU A 226 14.53 0.56 -5.94
N ALA A 227 14.73 -0.56 -5.25
CA ALA A 227 15.51 -1.68 -5.78
C ALA A 227 14.84 -2.31 -7.01
N LEU A 228 13.50 -2.43 -7.00
CA LEU A 228 12.72 -2.96 -8.12
C LEU A 228 12.87 -2.13 -9.40
N VAL A 229 12.99 -0.81 -9.32
CA VAL A 229 13.22 0.02 -10.50
C VAL A 229 14.70 0.21 -10.85
N GLY A 230 15.61 -0.22 -9.99
CA GLY A 230 17.07 -0.10 -10.17
C GLY A 230 17.66 -1.05 -11.19
N THR A 231 16.90 -2.01 -11.73
CA THR A 231 17.37 -3.01 -12.71
C THR A 231 16.30 -3.35 -13.73
N ASP A 232 16.70 -3.71 -14.94
CA ASP A 232 15.77 -4.16 -15.99
C ASP A 232 15.29 -5.61 -15.79
N LYS A 233 15.93 -6.39 -14.91
CA LYS A 233 15.53 -7.78 -14.60
C LYS A 233 14.14 -7.93 -13.99
N THR A 234 13.59 -6.84 -13.48
CA THR A 234 12.27 -6.79 -12.85
C THR A 234 11.14 -6.35 -13.79
N ILE A 235 11.49 -6.00 -15.04
CA ILE A 235 10.49 -5.60 -16.04
C ILE A 235 9.60 -6.78 -16.37
N ASN A 236 8.30 -6.53 -16.39
CA ASN A 236 7.23 -7.51 -16.61
C ASN A 236 7.18 -8.63 -15.55
N GLU A 237 7.63 -8.30 -14.34
CA GLU A 237 7.66 -9.22 -13.21
C GLU A 237 6.82 -8.71 -12.05
N VAL A 238 6.30 -9.65 -11.24
CA VAL A 238 5.58 -9.39 -10.00
C VAL A 238 6.46 -9.76 -8.81
N TYR A 239 6.42 -8.95 -7.77
CA TYR A 239 7.14 -9.20 -6.52
C TYR A 239 6.28 -8.95 -5.30
N ASN A 240 6.27 -9.89 -4.37
CA ASN A 240 5.77 -9.66 -3.02
C ASN A 240 6.76 -8.79 -2.24
N VAL A 241 6.25 -7.72 -1.65
CA VAL A 241 7.00 -6.84 -0.75
C VAL A 241 6.33 -6.86 0.61
N GLY A 242 7.00 -7.42 1.61
CA GLY A 242 6.42 -7.60 2.94
C GLY A 242 7.47 -7.84 4.01
N GLY A 243 7.03 -7.78 5.26
CA GLY A 243 7.86 -8.04 6.42
C GLY A 243 8.09 -9.54 6.68
N THR A 244 8.67 -9.81 7.84
CA THR A 244 8.83 -11.14 8.43
C THR A 244 8.26 -11.14 9.84
N GLY A 245 7.99 -12.33 10.39
CA GLY A 245 7.40 -12.44 11.73
C GLY A 245 5.88 -12.34 11.71
N GLU A 246 5.24 -13.50 11.56
CA GLU A 246 3.78 -13.62 11.66
C GLU A 246 3.34 -13.39 13.10
N ILE A 247 2.28 -12.62 13.31
CA ILE A 247 1.72 -12.30 14.62
C ILE A 247 0.19 -12.28 14.55
N THR A 248 -0.49 -12.80 15.57
CA THR A 248 -1.94 -12.65 15.72
C THR A 248 -2.32 -11.22 16.08
N ILE A 249 -3.56 -10.82 15.78
CA ILE A 249 -4.04 -9.48 16.14
C ILE A 249 -4.13 -9.32 17.67
N LYS A 250 -4.38 -10.40 18.41
CA LYS A 250 -4.31 -10.39 19.89
C LYS A 250 -2.89 -10.10 20.38
N GLU A 251 -1.90 -10.88 19.90
CA GLU A 251 -0.49 -10.65 20.28
C GLU A 251 0.03 -9.28 19.84
N LEU A 252 -0.48 -8.75 18.71
CA LEU A 252 -0.18 -7.38 18.29
C LEU A 252 -0.67 -6.36 19.32
N ALA A 253 -1.90 -6.49 19.82
CA ALA A 253 -2.46 -5.59 20.84
C ALA A 253 -1.64 -5.66 22.14
N GLU A 254 -1.31 -6.86 22.61
CA GLU A 254 -0.45 -7.08 23.79
C GLU A 254 0.94 -6.45 23.59
N THR A 255 1.52 -6.61 22.39
CA THR A 255 2.83 -6.00 22.05
C THR A 255 2.75 -4.48 22.04
N VAL A 256 1.71 -3.88 21.46
CA VAL A 256 1.52 -2.43 21.46
C VAL A 256 1.40 -1.89 22.89
N ILE A 257 0.60 -2.53 23.76
CA ILE A 257 0.47 -2.13 25.18
C ILE A 257 1.84 -2.14 25.87
N LYS A 258 2.60 -3.21 25.67
CA LYS A 258 3.93 -3.38 26.25
C LYS A 258 4.91 -2.30 25.76
N GLU A 259 5.03 -2.11 24.46
CA GLU A 259 6.00 -1.18 23.84
C GLU A 259 5.66 0.29 24.15
N THR A 260 4.38 0.63 24.26
CA THR A 260 3.94 1.99 24.64
C THR A 260 3.83 2.20 26.16
N LYS A 261 4.07 1.15 26.97
CA LYS A 261 3.89 1.16 28.43
C LYS A 261 2.49 1.62 28.84
N SER A 262 1.48 1.28 28.05
CA SER A 262 0.09 1.70 28.25
C SER A 262 -0.61 0.88 29.33
N GLN A 263 -1.66 1.48 29.93
CA GLN A 263 -2.60 0.83 30.84
C GLN A 263 -3.89 0.39 30.13
N SER A 264 -3.91 0.40 28.80
CA SER A 264 -5.08 0.03 28.00
C SER A 264 -5.53 -1.41 28.24
N SER A 265 -6.84 -1.60 28.35
CA SER A 265 -7.45 -2.94 28.28
C SER A 265 -7.65 -3.38 26.84
N ILE A 266 -7.81 -4.68 26.62
CA ILE A 266 -8.21 -5.25 25.34
C ILE A 266 -9.70 -5.56 25.38
N GLU A 267 -10.45 -5.10 24.37
CA GLU A 267 -11.86 -5.37 24.18
C GLU A 267 -12.11 -6.10 22.87
N TYR A 268 -12.91 -7.18 22.90
CA TYR A 268 -13.28 -7.91 21.70
C TYR A 268 -14.62 -7.42 21.17
N ILE A 269 -14.61 -7.00 19.91
CA ILE A 269 -15.78 -6.45 19.21
C ILE A 269 -16.22 -7.45 18.15
N PRO A 270 -17.42 -8.05 18.24
CA PRO A 270 -17.91 -8.96 17.21
C PRO A 270 -17.91 -8.31 15.82
N TYR A 271 -17.59 -9.09 14.77
CA TYR A 271 -17.53 -8.59 13.39
C TYR A 271 -18.83 -7.94 12.93
N GLU A 272 -19.98 -8.43 13.40
CA GLU A 272 -21.31 -7.89 13.07
C GLU A 272 -21.56 -6.47 13.63
N LYS A 273 -20.76 -6.09 14.65
CA LYS A 273 -20.79 -4.72 15.19
C LYS A 273 -19.74 -3.81 14.52
N ALA A 274 -18.69 -4.39 13.97
CA ALA A 274 -17.59 -3.66 13.37
C ALA A 274 -17.80 -3.40 11.87
N TYR A 275 -18.52 -4.27 11.19
CA TYR A 275 -18.71 -4.24 9.73
C TYR A 275 -20.15 -4.58 9.32
N ALA A 276 -20.50 -4.25 8.08
CA ALA A 276 -21.77 -4.64 7.50
C ALA A 276 -21.96 -6.16 7.45
N PRO A 277 -23.20 -6.68 7.47
CA PRO A 277 -23.47 -8.11 7.38
C PRO A 277 -22.81 -8.77 6.18
N GLY A 278 -22.21 -9.95 6.39
CA GLY A 278 -21.54 -10.70 5.33
C GLY A 278 -20.10 -10.25 5.05
N PHE A 279 -19.51 -9.40 5.87
CA PHE A 279 -18.08 -9.09 5.80
C PHE A 279 -17.23 -10.37 5.92
N GLU A 280 -16.23 -10.51 5.05
CA GLU A 280 -15.26 -11.59 5.07
C GLU A 280 -13.86 -11.02 5.29
N ASP A 281 -13.03 -11.70 6.06
CA ASP A 281 -11.62 -11.39 6.23
C ASP A 281 -10.74 -12.61 5.92
N MET A 282 -9.47 -12.35 5.67
CA MET A 282 -8.45 -13.37 5.48
C MET A 282 -7.92 -13.80 6.85
N GLN A 283 -8.00 -15.09 7.16
CA GLN A 283 -7.50 -15.62 8.43
C GLN A 283 -5.98 -15.45 8.56
N ARG A 284 -5.23 -15.76 7.49
CA ARG A 284 -3.77 -15.59 7.43
C ARG A 284 -3.38 -14.82 6.18
N ARG A 285 -2.33 -13.99 6.28
CA ARG A 285 -1.78 -13.24 5.16
C ARG A 285 -0.28 -13.04 5.34
N VAL A 286 0.50 -14.04 4.92
CA VAL A 286 1.95 -14.14 5.08
C VAL A 286 2.61 -14.13 3.70
N PRO A 287 3.55 -13.21 3.40
CA PRO A 287 4.24 -13.17 2.12
C PRO A 287 5.34 -14.23 2.02
N ASP A 288 5.47 -14.86 0.86
CA ASP A 288 6.74 -15.41 0.42
C ASP A 288 7.54 -14.29 -0.27
N ILE A 289 8.65 -13.89 0.33
CA ILE A 289 9.57 -12.86 -0.19
C ILE A 289 10.84 -13.45 -0.81
N SER A 290 10.86 -14.76 -1.07
CA SER A 290 12.05 -15.46 -1.60
C SER A 290 12.48 -14.89 -2.94
N LYS A 291 11.54 -14.56 -3.83
CA LYS A 291 11.82 -14.03 -5.17
C LYS A 291 12.57 -12.70 -5.11
N ILE A 292 12.06 -11.73 -4.34
CA ILE A 292 12.72 -10.42 -4.23
C ILE A 292 14.07 -10.54 -3.52
N LYS A 293 14.18 -11.40 -2.50
CA LYS A 293 15.44 -11.67 -1.81
C LYS A 293 16.50 -12.26 -2.74
N GLN A 294 16.14 -13.25 -3.56
CA GLN A 294 17.06 -13.89 -4.50
C GLN A 294 17.49 -12.94 -5.63
N ASN A 295 16.55 -12.20 -6.20
CA ASN A 295 16.81 -11.38 -7.37
C ASN A 295 17.49 -10.05 -7.06
N LEU A 296 17.21 -9.46 -5.89
CA LEU A 296 17.62 -8.11 -5.52
C LEU A 296 18.42 -8.03 -4.21
N ASN A 297 18.64 -9.16 -3.54
CA ASN A 297 19.27 -9.21 -2.21
C ASN A 297 18.57 -8.29 -1.18
N TRP A 298 17.26 -8.08 -1.34
CA TRP A 298 16.46 -7.28 -0.44
C TRP A 298 15.78 -8.15 0.63
N ALA A 299 15.77 -7.67 1.85
CA ALA A 299 14.98 -8.22 2.95
C ALA A 299 14.60 -7.08 3.90
N PRO A 300 13.43 -7.17 4.59
CA PRO A 300 13.04 -6.17 5.56
C PRO A 300 14.02 -6.18 6.75
N LYS A 301 14.31 -5.01 7.29
CA LYS A 301 15.31 -4.78 8.35
C LYS A 301 14.66 -4.46 9.68
N LYS A 302 13.50 -3.79 9.67
CA LYS A 302 12.82 -3.34 10.87
C LYS A 302 11.86 -4.40 11.41
N ASN A 303 11.94 -4.66 12.70
CA ASN A 303 11.03 -5.56 13.41
C ASN A 303 9.77 -4.85 13.91
N LEU A 304 8.81 -5.60 14.47
CA LEU A 304 7.53 -5.06 14.94
C LEU A 304 7.68 -4.01 16.04
N SER A 305 8.61 -4.19 16.99
CA SER A 305 8.85 -3.21 18.06
C SER A 305 9.33 -1.87 17.50
N GLN A 306 10.20 -1.90 16.49
CA GLN A 306 10.65 -0.68 15.81
C GLN A 306 9.50 -0.01 15.02
N ILE A 307 8.65 -0.80 14.35
CA ILE A 307 7.45 -0.29 13.68
C ILE A 307 6.53 0.43 14.68
N ILE A 308 6.24 -0.19 15.82
CA ILE A 308 5.38 0.38 16.86
C ILE A 308 6.02 1.67 17.43
N ALA A 309 7.32 1.66 17.70
CA ALA A 309 8.03 2.82 18.25
C ALA A 309 7.97 4.02 17.28
N ASP A 310 8.24 3.80 15.99
CA ASP A 310 8.22 4.86 14.97
C ASP A 310 6.79 5.43 14.75
N VAL A 311 5.77 4.57 14.77
CA VAL A 311 4.36 5.00 14.71
C VAL A 311 3.97 5.79 15.97
N ALA A 312 4.38 5.33 17.15
CA ALA A 312 4.07 6.00 18.42
C ALA A 312 4.76 7.38 18.49
N ALA A 313 6.03 7.47 18.11
CA ALA A 313 6.75 8.74 18.04
C ALA A 313 6.07 9.73 17.09
N HIS A 314 5.63 9.27 15.91
CA HIS A 314 4.92 10.11 14.95
C HIS A 314 3.59 10.63 15.51
N ILE A 315 2.77 9.75 16.09
CA ILE A 315 1.46 10.13 16.65
C ILE A 315 1.59 11.10 17.83
N SER A 316 2.63 10.94 18.67
CA SER A 316 2.87 11.83 19.82
C SER A 316 3.36 13.23 19.42
N ASN A 317 3.91 13.38 18.20
CA ASN A 317 4.46 14.66 17.69
C ASN A 317 3.53 15.34 16.68
N SER A 318 2.37 14.76 16.36
CA SER A 318 1.37 15.29 15.40
C SER A 318 0.21 15.95 16.14
#